data_3d4dd4bee219c6b00f9520d14847f394
#
_entry.id   3d4dd4bee219c6b00f9520d14847f394
#
_cell.length_a   1.000
_cell.length_b   1.000
_cell.length_c   1.000
_cell.angle_alpha   90.00
_cell.angle_beta   90.00
_cell.angle_gamma   90.00
#
_symmetry.space_group_name_H-M   'P 1'
#
loop_
_entity.id
_entity.type
_entity.pdbx_description
1 polymer ?
#
loop_
_entity_poly.entity_id
_entity_poly.type
_entity_poly.pdbx_seq_one_letter_code
_entity_poly.pdbx_strand_id
1 'polypeptide(L)'
;MSRFDELNKLFDPWRTDWVNQYRAHQVLPSVIAKRFQEFLGCPDFFSDADPTHPLNEKYVSPGSAQWDDKTKHFILTAYDKPFRDIHFHEDGFFYFGLRVFLEHGPSTYPKQPFWFLFGAQFDGSQFTVRVQQSGERFELGAGPDFKTDALCEHVFSLLKGELAKSPTIRDTQEPYKIGFITGN
;
A
#
# COMPACT_ATOMS: atom_id res chain seq x y z
N MET A 1 -3.45 -46.57 12.38
CA MET A 1 -3.44 -45.11 12.23
C MET A 1 -4.88 -44.65 12.25
N SER A 2 -5.24 -43.73 13.14
CA SER A 2 -6.61 -43.21 13.18
C SER A 2 -6.86 -42.23 12.02
N ARG A 3 -8.13 -42.02 11.65
CA ARG A 3 -8.50 -41.01 10.67
C ARG A 3 -8.06 -39.60 11.11
N PHE A 4 -7.98 -39.35 12.41
CA PHE A 4 -7.48 -38.11 12.99
C PHE A 4 -5.97 -37.95 12.76
N ASP A 5 -5.18 -39.03 12.90
CA ASP A 5 -3.74 -38.98 12.60
C ASP A 5 -3.47 -38.69 11.13
N GLU A 6 -4.32 -39.19 10.24
CA GLU A 6 -4.25 -38.93 8.82
C GLU A 6 -4.53 -37.44 8.50
N LEU A 7 -5.57 -36.85 9.11
CA LEU A 7 -5.88 -35.43 8.97
C LEU A 7 -4.76 -34.56 9.53
N ASN A 8 -4.19 -34.87 10.67
CA ASN A 8 -3.08 -34.14 11.26
C ASN A 8 -1.85 -34.11 10.34
N LYS A 9 -1.55 -35.22 9.66
CA LYS A 9 -0.44 -35.26 8.69
C LYS A 9 -0.66 -34.36 7.49
N LEU A 10 -1.89 -34.13 7.07
CA LEU A 10 -2.24 -33.20 5.99
C LEU A 10 -2.28 -31.75 6.48
N PHE A 11 -2.65 -31.55 7.75
CA PHE A 11 -2.78 -30.23 8.34
C PHE A 11 -1.44 -29.51 8.52
N ASP A 12 -0.37 -30.21 8.91
CA ASP A 12 0.93 -29.61 9.19
C ASP A 12 1.54 -28.88 7.99
N PRO A 13 1.65 -29.49 6.78
CA PRO A 13 2.13 -28.77 5.60
C PRO A 13 1.19 -27.63 5.20
N TRP A 14 -0.13 -27.86 5.23
CA TRP A 14 -1.11 -26.82 4.94
C TRP A 14 -0.97 -25.61 5.86
N ARG A 15 -0.82 -25.83 7.17
CA ARG A 15 -0.60 -24.75 8.15
C ARG A 15 0.70 -23.98 7.89
N THR A 16 1.76 -24.71 7.52
CA THR A 16 3.06 -24.10 7.21
C THR A 16 2.94 -23.16 6.00
N ASP A 17 2.31 -23.62 4.94
CA ASP A 17 2.08 -22.82 3.74
C ASP A 17 1.21 -21.59 4.04
N TRP A 18 0.13 -21.78 4.80
CA TRP A 18 -0.74 -20.70 5.21
C TRP A 18 0.01 -19.63 6.03
N VAL A 19 0.83 -20.02 7.00
CA VAL A 19 1.64 -19.10 7.82
C VAL A 19 2.65 -18.35 6.95
N ASN A 20 3.28 -19.01 5.99
CA ASN A 20 4.25 -18.37 5.09
C ASN A 20 3.57 -17.35 4.17
N GLN A 21 2.42 -17.70 3.60
CA GLN A 21 1.62 -16.76 2.80
C GLN A 21 1.17 -15.55 3.62
N TYR A 22 0.67 -15.78 4.82
CA TYR A 22 0.25 -14.72 5.73
C TYR A 22 1.38 -13.73 6.04
N ARG A 23 2.57 -14.25 6.38
CA ARG A 23 3.77 -13.44 6.63
C ARG A 23 4.20 -12.66 5.40
N ALA A 24 4.16 -13.27 4.23
CA ALA A 24 4.51 -12.61 2.99
C ALA A 24 3.59 -11.40 2.71
N HIS A 25 2.27 -11.54 2.93
CA HIS A 25 1.33 -10.41 2.82
C HIS A 25 1.61 -9.31 3.85
N GLN A 26 2.00 -9.66 5.09
CA GLN A 26 2.32 -8.66 6.11
C GLN A 26 3.53 -7.79 5.74
N VAL A 27 4.50 -8.35 5.04
CA VAL A 27 5.75 -7.67 4.68
C VAL A 27 5.61 -6.86 3.39
N LEU A 28 4.79 -7.32 2.44
CA LEU A 28 4.67 -6.74 1.10
C LEU A 28 4.43 -5.21 1.09
N PRO A 29 3.49 -4.63 1.87
CA PRO A 29 3.26 -3.19 1.84
C PRO A 29 4.50 -2.38 2.25
N SER A 30 5.23 -2.87 3.25
CA SER A 30 6.45 -2.21 3.73
C SER A 30 7.59 -2.31 2.72
N VAL A 31 7.70 -3.45 2.01
CA VAL A 31 8.70 -3.62 0.94
C VAL A 31 8.39 -2.70 -0.23
N ILE A 32 7.13 -2.62 -0.68
CA ILE A 32 6.75 -1.70 -1.77
C ILE A 32 7.03 -0.25 -1.37
N ALA A 33 6.66 0.16 -0.15
CA ALA A 33 6.91 1.51 0.32
C ALA A 33 8.42 1.84 0.34
N LYS A 34 9.25 0.93 0.85
CA LYS A 34 10.70 1.10 0.88
C LYS A 34 11.29 1.18 -0.52
N ARG A 35 10.89 0.28 -1.43
CA ARG A 35 11.38 0.27 -2.81
C ARG A 35 10.95 1.53 -3.58
N PHE A 36 9.73 2.01 -3.36
CA PHE A 36 9.27 3.25 -3.97
C PHE A 36 10.02 4.47 -3.43
N GLN A 37 10.33 4.50 -2.14
CA GLN A 37 11.17 5.54 -1.54
C GLN A 37 12.59 5.54 -2.11
N GLU A 38 13.22 4.37 -2.23
CA GLU A 38 14.54 4.21 -2.87
C GLU A 38 14.50 4.67 -4.34
N PHE A 39 13.44 4.33 -5.07
CA PHE A 39 13.21 4.73 -6.45
C PHE A 39 13.08 6.25 -6.60
N LEU A 40 12.37 6.92 -5.70
CA LEU A 40 12.24 8.37 -5.67
C LEU A 40 13.52 9.08 -5.24
N GLY A 41 14.43 8.42 -4.54
CA GLY A 41 15.64 9.01 -3.96
C GLY A 41 15.32 10.02 -2.85
N CYS A 42 14.15 9.92 -2.21
CA CYS A 42 13.78 10.83 -1.13
C CYS A 42 14.29 10.35 0.24
N PRO A 43 14.48 11.26 1.23
CA PRO A 43 14.85 10.89 2.59
C PRO A 43 13.83 9.97 3.25
N ASP A 44 14.25 9.21 4.28
CA ASP A 44 13.35 8.33 5.04
C ASP A 44 12.30 9.13 5.81
N PHE A 45 12.74 10.18 6.49
CA PHE A 45 11.92 10.95 7.42
C PHE A 45 11.96 12.44 7.10
N PHE A 46 10.92 13.13 7.53
CA PHE A 46 10.92 14.59 7.52
C PHE A 46 12.11 15.10 8.34
N SER A 47 12.85 16.04 7.77
CA SER A 47 14.03 16.62 8.41
C SER A 47 13.69 17.74 9.39
N ASP A 48 12.40 18.13 9.50
CA ASP A 48 12.01 19.36 10.13
C ASP A 48 11.37 19.16 11.49
N ALA A 49 11.73 20.04 12.39
CA ALA A 49 11.07 20.24 13.66
C ALA A 49 9.76 21.02 13.47
N ASP A 50 8.76 20.48 12.76
CA ASP A 50 7.42 21.03 12.84
C ASP A 50 6.76 20.55 14.12
N PRO A 51 6.41 21.45 15.06
CA PRO A 51 5.76 21.07 16.30
C PRO A 51 4.37 20.45 16.09
N THR A 52 3.79 20.55 14.89
CA THR A 52 2.49 19.97 14.56
C THR A 52 2.58 18.60 13.92
N HIS A 53 3.79 18.15 13.56
CA HIS A 53 4.01 16.83 12.94
C HIS A 53 4.97 15.99 13.78
N PRO A 54 4.70 14.69 13.95
CA PRO A 54 5.62 13.81 14.66
C PRO A 54 6.99 13.78 13.93
N LEU A 55 8.07 13.95 14.68
CA LEU A 55 9.46 13.98 14.21
C LEU A 55 9.91 12.71 13.42
N ASN A 56 9.07 11.69 13.37
CA ASN A 56 9.35 10.42 12.72
C ASN A 56 8.40 10.10 11.56
N GLU A 57 7.75 11.09 10.99
CA GLU A 57 6.88 10.84 9.85
C GLU A 57 7.71 10.63 8.56
N LYS A 58 7.34 9.61 7.78
CA LYS A 58 8.07 9.20 6.58
C LYS A 58 7.48 9.87 5.34
N TYR A 59 8.37 10.22 4.37
CA TYR A 59 7.93 10.69 3.04
C TYR A 59 7.15 9.62 2.28
N VAL A 60 7.55 8.35 2.41
CA VAL A 60 6.82 7.22 1.83
C VAL A 60 6.53 6.21 2.93
N SER A 61 5.26 5.84 3.08
CA SER A 61 4.85 4.89 4.11
C SER A 61 3.69 4.01 3.62
N PRO A 62 3.63 2.76 4.09
CA PRO A 62 2.44 1.95 3.86
C PRO A 62 1.27 2.50 4.65
N GLY A 63 0.06 2.21 4.20
CA GLY A 63 -1.18 2.53 4.89
C GLY A 63 -2.13 1.34 4.90
N SER A 64 -3.03 1.30 5.85
CA SER A 64 -4.12 0.34 5.84
C SER A 64 -5.22 0.78 4.88
N ALA A 65 -5.90 -0.18 4.27
CA ALA A 65 -7.08 0.03 3.45
C ALA A 65 -8.24 -0.77 4.06
N GLN A 66 -9.29 -0.08 4.45
CA GLN A 66 -10.45 -0.68 5.08
C GLN A 66 -11.68 -0.42 4.22
N TRP A 67 -12.39 -1.49 3.86
CA TRP A 67 -13.62 -1.36 3.10
C TRP A 67 -14.73 -0.77 3.97
N ASP A 68 -15.39 0.25 3.47
CA ASP A 68 -16.57 0.84 4.10
C ASP A 68 -17.84 0.43 3.33
N ASP A 69 -18.66 -0.40 3.96
CA ASP A 69 -19.90 -0.90 3.39
C ASP A 69 -20.95 0.19 3.10
N LYS A 70 -20.88 1.31 3.80
CA LYS A 70 -21.82 2.41 3.64
C LYS A 70 -21.52 3.23 2.39
N THR A 71 -20.25 3.57 2.20
CA THR A 71 -19.79 4.39 1.07
C THR A 71 -19.38 3.57 -0.14
N LYS A 72 -19.22 2.23 0.02
CA LYS A 72 -18.71 1.33 -1.00
C LYS A 72 -17.32 1.72 -1.53
N HIS A 73 -16.49 2.26 -0.64
CA HIS A 73 -15.12 2.68 -0.94
C HIS A 73 -14.13 2.19 0.11
N PHE A 74 -12.85 2.16 -0.27
CA PHE A 74 -11.79 1.92 0.69
C PHE A 74 -11.39 3.21 1.40
N ILE A 75 -11.37 3.17 2.73
CA ILE A 75 -10.81 4.24 3.57
C ILE A 75 -9.34 3.92 3.79
N LEU A 76 -8.47 4.87 3.39
CA LEU A 76 -7.04 4.77 3.58
C LEU A 76 -6.61 5.53 4.82
N THR A 77 -5.87 4.89 5.70
CA THR A 77 -5.33 5.50 6.91
C THR A 77 -3.84 5.24 7.04
N ALA A 78 -3.13 6.19 7.65
CA ALA A 78 -1.73 5.99 7.99
C ALA A 78 -1.58 4.79 8.92
N TYR A 79 -0.51 4.03 8.73
CA TYR A 79 -0.28 2.82 9.47
C TYR A 79 0.97 2.97 10.34
N ASP A 80 0.76 3.00 11.65
CA ASP A 80 1.83 3.22 12.63
C ASP A 80 2.41 1.90 13.17
N LYS A 81 1.83 0.75 12.79
CA LYS A 81 2.19 -0.57 13.32
C LYS A 81 2.33 -1.59 12.20
N PRO A 82 3.13 -2.65 12.38
CA PRO A 82 3.20 -3.76 11.42
C PRO A 82 1.81 -4.33 11.13
N PHE A 83 1.54 -4.66 9.86
CA PHE A 83 0.28 -5.30 9.46
C PHE A 83 0.08 -6.58 10.27
N ARG A 84 -0.78 -6.53 11.30
CA ARG A 84 -1.07 -7.68 12.17
C ARG A 84 -2.25 -8.47 11.65
N ASP A 85 -3.26 -7.76 11.13
CA ASP A 85 -4.49 -8.36 10.66
C ASP A 85 -4.60 -8.14 9.16
N ILE A 86 -4.58 -9.25 8.42
CA ILE A 86 -4.76 -9.26 6.98
C ILE A 86 -6.18 -9.71 6.72
N HIS A 87 -6.95 -8.83 6.10
CA HIS A 87 -8.31 -9.13 5.67
C HIS A 87 -8.34 -9.21 4.14
N PHE A 88 -8.75 -10.35 3.63
CA PHE A 88 -9.03 -10.52 2.21
C PHE A 88 -10.44 -10.01 1.92
N HIS A 89 -10.55 -9.21 0.89
CA HIS A 89 -11.84 -8.77 0.36
C HIS A 89 -12.51 -9.93 -0.42
N GLU A 90 -13.80 -9.81 -0.73
CA GLU A 90 -14.58 -10.84 -1.43
C GLU A 90 -13.98 -11.25 -2.78
N ASP A 91 -13.22 -10.37 -3.44
CA ASP A 91 -12.51 -10.65 -4.68
C ASP A 91 -11.18 -11.42 -4.50
N GLY A 92 -10.85 -11.81 -3.27
CA GLY A 92 -9.65 -12.56 -2.93
C GLY A 92 -8.38 -11.74 -2.85
N PHE A 93 -8.46 -10.40 -2.98
CA PHE A 93 -7.31 -9.51 -2.80
C PHE A 93 -7.21 -9.00 -1.35
N PHE A 94 -5.97 -8.87 -0.89
CA PHE A 94 -5.62 -8.09 0.29
C PHE A 94 -5.35 -6.65 -0.14
N TYR A 95 -6.03 -5.69 0.49
CA TYR A 95 -5.90 -4.28 0.15
C TYR A 95 -5.06 -3.51 1.15
N PHE A 96 -4.22 -2.60 0.63
CA PHE A 96 -3.40 -1.71 1.42
C PHE A 96 -3.14 -0.39 0.68
N GLY A 97 -2.76 0.64 1.43
CA GLY A 97 -2.40 1.94 0.91
C GLY A 97 -0.89 2.15 0.80
N LEU A 98 -0.50 3.05 -0.09
CA LEU A 98 0.81 3.68 -0.11
C LEU A 98 0.59 5.18 0.02
N ARG A 99 1.20 5.81 1.02
CA ARG A 99 1.17 7.25 1.23
C ARG A 99 2.51 7.85 0.80
N VAL A 100 2.44 8.91 0.02
CA VAL A 100 3.60 9.68 -0.44
C VAL A 100 3.37 11.14 -0.09
N PHE A 101 4.33 11.77 0.58
CA PHE A 101 4.28 13.20 0.85
C PHE A 101 5.14 13.97 -0.15
N LEU A 102 4.59 15.06 -0.66
CA LEU A 102 5.33 16.05 -1.46
C LEU A 102 5.35 17.38 -0.72
N GLU A 103 6.41 18.14 -0.97
CA GLU A 103 6.65 19.48 -0.39
C GLU A 103 7.02 20.47 -1.48
N HIS A 104 6.78 21.76 -1.26
CA HIS A 104 7.08 22.81 -2.23
C HIS A 104 8.59 23.05 -2.40
N GLY A 105 9.37 22.77 -1.37
CA GLY A 105 10.83 22.90 -1.33
C GLY A 105 11.37 22.15 -0.12
N PRO A 106 12.68 21.91 -0.03
CA PRO A 106 13.24 21.17 1.09
C PRO A 106 12.77 21.74 2.42
N SER A 107 12.23 20.86 3.26
CA SER A 107 11.80 21.23 4.61
C SER A 107 10.72 22.30 4.70
N THR A 108 9.80 22.36 3.73
CA THR A 108 8.70 23.33 3.71
C THR A 108 7.35 22.71 4.05
N TYR A 109 6.45 23.53 4.57
CA TYR A 109 5.05 23.18 4.88
C TYR A 109 4.07 24.05 4.09
N PRO A 110 2.85 23.55 3.82
CA PRO A 110 2.33 22.22 4.16
C PRO A 110 2.89 21.11 3.28
N LYS A 111 3.05 19.92 3.84
CA LYS A 111 3.36 18.70 3.09
C LYS A 111 2.05 18.06 2.61
N GLN A 112 1.98 17.77 1.32
CA GLN A 112 0.76 17.24 0.70
C GLN A 112 0.83 15.73 0.57
N PRO A 113 -0.07 14.96 1.23
CA PRO A 113 -0.14 13.52 1.08
C PRO A 113 -0.87 13.11 -0.21
N PHE A 114 -0.28 12.15 -0.91
CA PHE A 114 -0.89 11.43 -2.02
C PHE A 114 -1.06 9.97 -1.63
N TRP A 115 -2.21 9.40 -1.96
CA TRP A 115 -2.54 8.03 -1.61
C TRP A 115 -2.75 7.18 -2.85
N PHE A 116 -2.17 5.98 -2.81
CA PHE A 116 -2.39 4.93 -3.80
C PHE A 116 -3.00 3.72 -3.10
N LEU A 117 -4.00 3.12 -3.73
CA LEU A 117 -4.63 1.90 -3.25
C LEU A 117 -4.16 0.72 -4.07
N PHE A 118 -3.65 -0.30 -3.40
CA PHE A 118 -3.20 -1.55 -3.99
C PHE A 118 -4.07 -2.71 -3.53
N GLY A 119 -4.33 -3.65 -4.44
CA GLY A 119 -4.79 -4.98 -4.11
C GLY A 119 -3.68 -5.98 -4.40
N ALA A 120 -3.40 -6.89 -3.49
CA ALA A 120 -2.39 -7.94 -3.65
C ALA A 120 -3.01 -9.32 -3.48
N GLN A 121 -2.61 -10.24 -4.34
CA GLN A 121 -2.97 -11.65 -4.29
C GLN A 121 -1.71 -12.49 -4.47
N PHE A 122 -1.58 -13.57 -3.70
CA PHE A 122 -0.49 -14.52 -3.80
C PHE A 122 -1.02 -15.86 -4.32
N ASP A 123 -0.41 -16.40 -5.36
CA ASP A 123 -0.82 -17.65 -6.00
C ASP A 123 -0.05 -18.89 -5.50
N GLY A 124 0.82 -18.73 -4.50
CA GLY A 124 1.73 -19.74 -3.97
C GLY A 124 3.15 -19.63 -4.51
N SER A 125 3.37 -18.91 -5.62
CA SER A 125 4.68 -18.70 -6.24
C SER A 125 5.07 -17.23 -6.37
N GLN A 126 4.10 -16.35 -6.58
CA GLN A 126 4.35 -14.91 -6.80
C GLN A 126 3.18 -14.06 -6.32
N PHE A 127 3.46 -12.78 -6.10
CA PHE A 127 2.44 -11.78 -5.87
C PHE A 127 1.99 -11.15 -7.19
N THR A 128 0.67 -11.07 -7.37
CA THR A 128 0.06 -10.15 -8.33
C THR A 128 -0.42 -8.93 -7.57
N VAL A 129 0.13 -7.75 -7.89
CA VAL A 129 -0.28 -6.47 -7.30
C VAL A 129 -1.04 -5.66 -8.33
N ARG A 130 -2.25 -5.24 -7.99
CA ARG A 130 -3.11 -4.38 -8.79
C ARG A 130 -3.09 -2.96 -8.23
N VAL A 131 -2.80 -1.98 -9.09
CA VAL A 131 -2.94 -0.55 -8.76
C VAL A 131 -4.38 -0.14 -9.08
N GLN A 132 -5.17 0.19 -8.06
CA GLN A 132 -6.61 0.43 -8.24
C GLN A 132 -6.93 1.64 -9.13
N GLN A 133 -6.11 2.68 -9.08
CA GLN A 133 -6.30 3.90 -9.88
C GLN A 133 -6.27 3.66 -11.39
N SER A 134 -5.48 2.70 -11.85
CA SER A 134 -5.33 2.36 -13.28
C SER A 134 -5.92 1.01 -13.65
N GLY A 135 -6.12 0.13 -12.66
CA GLY A 135 -6.47 -1.27 -12.87
C GLY A 135 -5.31 -2.15 -13.34
N GLU A 136 -4.11 -1.58 -13.55
CA GLU A 136 -2.94 -2.34 -14.00
C GLU A 136 -2.44 -3.31 -12.95
N ARG A 137 -1.87 -4.43 -13.43
CA ARG A 137 -1.38 -5.54 -12.61
C ARG A 137 0.08 -5.79 -12.86
N PHE A 138 0.81 -6.09 -11.77
CA PHE A 138 2.25 -6.33 -11.76
C PHE A 138 2.55 -7.63 -11.04
N GLU A 139 3.38 -8.47 -11.63
CA GLU A 139 3.89 -9.70 -11.02
C GLU A 139 5.23 -9.39 -10.35
N LEU A 140 5.28 -9.54 -9.02
CA LEU A 140 6.44 -9.14 -8.23
C LEU A 140 7.40 -10.28 -7.87
N GLY A 141 7.02 -11.53 -8.15
CA GLY A 141 7.75 -12.70 -7.65
C GLY A 141 7.45 -13.01 -6.19
N ALA A 142 8.13 -14.01 -5.63
CA ALA A 142 8.05 -14.37 -4.22
C ALA A 142 9.44 -14.23 -3.57
N GLY A 143 9.50 -13.61 -2.40
CA GLY A 143 10.72 -13.53 -1.62
C GLY A 143 11.31 -12.11 -1.46
N PRO A 144 12.51 -11.98 -0.88
CA PRO A 144 13.07 -10.67 -0.55
C PRO A 144 13.40 -9.81 -1.78
N ASP A 145 13.54 -10.41 -2.95
CA ASP A 145 13.92 -9.73 -4.20
C ASP A 145 12.69 -9.49 -5.10
N PHE A 146 11.67 -8.85 -4.54
CA PHE A 146 10.51 -8.41 -5.33
C PHE A 146 10.94 -7.50 -6.49
N LYS A 147 10.54 -7.84 -7.71
CA LYS A 147 10.75 -7.01 -8.91
C LYS A 147 9.73 -5.88 -8.93
N THR A 148 10.04 -4.79 -8.28
CA THR A 148 9.11 -3.65 -8.09
C THR A 148 9.33 -2.51 -9.09
N ASP A 149 10.35 -2.56 -9.93
CA ASP A 149 10.75 -1.42 -10.79
C ASP A 149 9.60 -0.95 -11.71
N ALA A 150 8.93 -1.89 -12.37
CA ALA A 150 7.81 -1.56 -13.25
C ALA A 150 6.62 -0.98 -12.47
N LEU A 151 6.35 -1.50 -11.26
CA LEU A 151 5.32 -0.96 -10.37
C LEU A 151 5.68 0.46 -9.91
N CYS A 152 6.93 0.69 -9.52
CA CYS A 152 7.42 2.00 -9.07
C CYS A 152 7.32 3.03 -10.20
N GLU A 153 7.76 2.70 -11.41
CA GLU A 153 7.65 3.57 -12.58
C GLU A 153 6.20 3.91 -12.91
N HIS A 154 5.31 2.93 -12.83
CA HIS A 154 3.88 3.14 -13.07
C HIS A 154 3.26 4.09 -12.03
N VAL A 155 3.52 3.86 -10.73
CA VAL A 155 3.03 4.73 -9.64
C VAL A 155 3.57 6.15 -9.80
N PHE A 156 4.85 6.30 -10.16
CA PHE A 156 5.46 7.59 -10.44
C PHE A 156 4.79 8.30 -11.63
N SER A 157 4.48 7.57 -12.69
CA SER A 157 3.79 8.11 -13.87
C SER A 157 2.38 8.59 -13.53
N LEU A 158 1.65 7.86 -12.68
CA LEU A 158 0.34 8.27 -12.18
C LEU A 158 0.45 9.57 -11.36
N LEU A 159 1.43 9.64 -10.45
CA LEU A 159 1.68 10.82 -9.64
C LEU A 159 2.01 12.05 -10.51
N LYS A 160 2.90 11.88 -11.50
CA LYS A 160 3.21 12.95 -12.48
C LYS A 160 1.97 13.39 -13.25
N GLY A 161 1.18 12.44 -13.71
CA GLY A 161 -0.06 12.74 -14.43
C GLY A 161 -1.05 13.53 -13.58
N GLU A 162 -1.13 13.23 -12.28
CA GLU A 162 -2.00 13.98 -11.36
C GLU A 162 -1.47 15.40 -11.12
N LEU A 163 -0.17 15.54 -10.90
CA LEU A 163 0.47 16.86 -10.69
C LEU A 163 0.44 17.75 -11.93
N ALA A 164 0.36 17.17 -13.13
CA ALA A 164 0.23 17.92 -14.38
C ALA A 164 -1.19 18.52 -14.59
N LYS A 165 -2.19 18.03 -13.84
CA LYS A 165 -3.54 18.61 -13.90
C LYS A 165 -3.57 19.92 -13.13
N SER A 166 -4.25 20.92 -13.69
CA SER A 166 -4.48 22.17 -12.93
C SER A 166 -5.25 21.85 -11.65
N PRO A 167 -4.79 22.37 -10.49
CA PRO A 167 -5.53 22.21 -9.26
C PRO A 167 -6.90 22.89 -9.40
N THR A 168 -7.95 22.11 -9.49
CA THR A 168 -9.32 22.62 -9.46
C THR A 168 -9.66 22.89 -8.00
N ILE A 169 -9.84 24.16 -7.63
CA ILE A 169 -10.41 24.52 -6.32
C ILE A 169 -11.85 24.00 -6.33
N ARG A 170 -12.06 22.83 -5.80
CA ARG A 170 -13.42 22.36 -5.51
C ARG A 170 -13.79 22.95 -4.16
N ASP A 171 -14.85 23.74 -4.19
CA ASP A 171 -15.48 24.38 -3.01
C ASP A 171 -16.21 23.30 -2.18
N THR A 172 -15.46 22.35 -1.62
CA THR A 172 -15.99 21.30 -0.77
C THR A 172 -15.19 21.25 0.52
N GLN A 173 -15.89 21.34 1.64
CA GLN A 173 -15.37 21.24 3.02
C GLN A 173 -14.74 19.86 3.34
N GLU A 174 -14.43 19.05 2.37
CA GLU A 174 -13.69 17.80 2.56
C GLU A 174 -12.19 18.09 2.58
N PRO A 175 -11.45 17.55 3.56
CA PRO A 175 -10.00 17.65 3.58
C PRO A 175 -9.47 17.12 2.24
N TYR A 176 -8.58 17.86 1.62
CA TYR A 176 -8.00 17.61 0.29
C TYR A 176 -7.67 16.14 0.05
N LYS A 177 -8.64 15.39 -0.40
CA LYS A 177 -8.45 14.09 -1.04
C LYS A 177 -8.17 14.40 -2.51
N ILE A 178 -6.92 14.71 -2.84
CA ILE A 178 -6.54 14.83 -4.23
C ILE A 178 -6.69 13.45 -4.85
N GLY A 179 -7.81 13.27 -5.52
CA GLY A 179 -7.98 12.61 -6.77
C GLY A 179 -7.79 11.11 -6.88
N PHE A 180 -7.85 10.28 -5.82
CA PHE A 180 -7.73 8.83 -6.04
C PHE A 180 -8.90 7.99 -5.48
N ILE A 181 -10.02 8.63 -5.16
CA ILE A 181 -11.26 7.92 -4.84
C ILE A 181 -12.37 8.51 -5.70
N THR A 182 -12.39 8.16 -6.97
CA THR A 182 -13.59 8.28 -7.80
C THR A 182 -13.91 6.89 -8.31
N GLY A 183 -14.63 6.13 -7.47
CA GLY A 183 -15.47 5.08 -7.97
C GLY A 183 -16.84 5.69 -8.17
N ASN A 184 -17.34 5.74 -9.39
CA ASN A 184 -18.73 5.58 -9.73
C ASN A 184 -18.98 4.12 -10.01
#